data_6ce56ae0d6ce2d1535bc5c1fc61d5d9d
#
_entry.id   6ce56ae0d6ce2d1535bc5c1fc61d5d9d
#
_cell.length_a   1.000
_cell.length_b   1.000
_cell.length_c   1.000
_cell.angle_alpha   90.00
_cell.angle_beta   90.00
_cell.angle_gamma   90.00
#
_symmetry.space_group_name_H-M   'P 1'
#
loop_
_entity.id
_entity.type
_entity.pdbx_description
1 polymer ?
#
loop_
_entity_poly.entity_id
_entity_poly.type
_entity_poly.pdbx_seq_one_letter_code
_entity_poly.pdbx_strand_id
1 'polypeptide(L)'
;MDVKFNNRDPVYVQVIRHFKEQIATGYFEPGQEIPSRRELANKLKINPNTAQRAYKEMEEQGLIFTEGNLPSRITKDEQVLKMVREELILEAVDAFVHSVWAINVPLHEALNLVKSKYEREMNE
;
A
#
# COMPACT_ATOMS: atom_id res chain seq x y z
N MET A 1 -7.68 -6.92 -10.38
CA MET A 1 -7.00 -5.82 -9.66
C MET A 1 -7.37 -4.51 -10.32
N ASP A 2 -8.10 -3.69 -9.60
CA ASP A 2 -8.53 -2.38 -10.09
C ASP A 2 -7.76 -1.28 -9.38
N VAL A 3 -7.00 -0.51 -10.14
CA VAL A 3 -6.23 0.61 -9.62
C VAL A 3 -6.62 1.86 -10.37
N LYS A 4 -7.04 2.88 -9.63
CA LYS A 4 -7.30 4.19 -10.22
C LYS A 4 -6.04 5.04 -10.07
N PHE A 5 -5.40 5.32 -11.19
CA PHE A 5 -4.19 6.11 -11.20
C PHE A 5 -4.48 7.60 -11.21
N ASN A 6 -3.70 8.37 -10.44
CA ASN A 6 -3.72 9.83 -10.51
C ASN A 6 -2.56 10.30 -11.41
N ASN A 7 -2.54 11.60 -11.70
CA ASN A 7 -1.52 12.19 -12.57
C ASN A 7 -0.37 12.85 -11.81
N ARG A 8 -0.38 12.76 -10.47
CA ARG A 8 0.63 13.44 -9.64
C ARG A 8 1.85 12.60 -9.36
N ASP A 9 1.63 11.30 -9.12
CA ASP A 9 2.70 10.40 -8.72
C ASP A 9 3.10 9.47 -9.86
N PRO A 10 4.37 9.04 -9.92
CA PRO A 10 4.76 8.04 -10.91
C PRO A 10 3.89 6.79 -10.79
N VAL A 11 3.52 6.20 -11.92
CA VAL A 11 2.64 5.03 -11.95
C VAL A 11 3.21 3.87 -11.15
N TYR A 12 4.53 3.61 -11.25
CA TYR A 12 5.14 2.49 -10.53
C TYR A 12 5.02 2.65 -9.00
N VAL A 13 5.08 3.88 -8.50
CA VAL A 13 4.91 4.17 -7.07
C VAL A 13 3.49 3.83 -6.64
N GLN A 14 2.51 4.18 -7.47
CA GLN A 14 1.10 3.88 -7.19
C GLN A 14 0.82 2.38 -7.23
N VAL A 15 1.49 1.65 -8.11
CA VAL A 15 1.39 0.18 -8.15
C VAL A 15 1.92 -0.43 -6.85
N ILE A 16 3.08 0.02 -6.39
CA ILE A 16 3.68 -0.47 -5.14
C ILE A 16 2.75 -0.18 -3.96
N ARG A 17 2.20 1.04 -3.91
CA ARG A 17 1.28 1.41 -2.85
C ARG A 17 0.05 0.51 -2.85
N HIS A 18 -0.47 0.21 -4.01
CA HIS A 18 -1.63 -0.70 -4.13
C HIS A 18 -1.31 -2.08 -3.55
N PHE A 19 -0.13 -2.63 -3.86
CA PHE A 19 0.30 -3.90 -3.30
C PHE A 19 0.42 -3.83 -1.78
N LYS A 20 0.99 -2.76 -1.25
CA LYS A 20 1.10 -2.55 0.20
C LYS A 20 -0.28 -2.53 0.86
N GLU A 21 -1.23 -1.85 0.26
CA GLU A 21 -2.59 -1.79 0.78
C GLU A 21 -3.25 -3.18 0.78
N GLN A 22 -3.07 -3.95 -0.29
CA GLN A 22 -3.62 -5.30 -0.38
C GLN A 22 -2.96 -6.26 0.63
N ILE A 23 -1.68 -6.08 0.89
CA ILE A 23 -0.96 -6.83 1.92
C ILE A 23 -1.50 -6.45 3.31
N ALA A 24 -1.64 -5.15 3.58
CA ALA A 24 -2.08 -4.66 4.88
C ALA A 24 -3.50 -5.10 5.24
N THR A 25 -4.38 -5.23 4.25
CA THR A 25 -5.77 -5.68 4.47
C THR A 25 -5.90 -7.20 4.52
N GLY A 26 -4.84 -7.93 4.17
CA GLY A 26 -4.89 -9.39 4.08
C GLY A 26 -5.51 -9.92 2.80
N TYR A 27 -5.85 -9.05 1.87
CA TYR A 27 -6.35 -9.47 0.56
C TYR A 27 -5.30 -10.30 -0.19
N PHE A 28 -4.03 -9.86 -0.13
CA PHE A 28 -2.90 -10.69 -0.52
C PHE A 28 -2.35 -11.35 0.72
N GLU A 29 -2.40 -12.68 0.75
CA GLU A 29 -1.89 -13.45 1.88
C GLU A 29 -0.38 -13.69 1.77
N PRO A 30 0.31 -13.90 2.91
CA PRO A 30 1.73 -14.25 2.87
C PRO A 30 1.97 -15.47 1.99
N GLY A 31 2.96 -15.39 1.10
CA GLY A 31 3.31 -16.49 0.20
C GLY A 31 2.41 -16.64 -1.01
N GLN A 32 1.39 -15.83 -1.14
CA GLN A 32 0.46 -15.91 -2.27
C GLN A 32 1.16 -15.55 -3.58
N GLU A 33 0.85 -16.30 -4.62
CA GLU A 33 1.32 -15.98 -5.96
C GLU A 33 0.66 -14.69 -6.46
N ILE A 34 1.46 -13.88 -7.14
CA ILE A 34 0.97 -12.66 -7.79
C ILE A 34 1.18 -12.77 -9.30
N PRO A 35 0.47 -11.98 -10.10
CA PRO A 35 0.65 -12.03 -11.55
C PRO A 35 2.08 -11.74 -11.96
N SER A 36 2.50 -12.27 -13.10
CA SER A 36 3.79 -11.92 -13.68
C SER A 36 3.79 -10.43 -14.06
N ARG A 37 4.97 -9.88 -14.27
CA ARG A 37 5.11 -8.48 -14.69
C ARG A 37 4.31 -8.19 -15.95
N ARG A 38 4.36 -9.10 -16.92
CA ARG A 38 3.60 -8.98 -18.17
C ARG A 38 2.10 -9.01 -17.93
N GLU A 39 1.64 -9.96 -17.12
CA GLU A 39 0.23 -10.07 -16.79
C GLU A 39 -0.27 -8.82 -16.07
N LEU A 40 0.52 -8.31 -15.13
CA LEU A 40 0.15 -7.09 -14.42
C LEU A 40 0.05 -5.90 -15.37
N ALA A 41 1.06 -5.75 -16.25
CA ALA A 41 1.05 -4.65 -17.23
C ALA A 41 -0.20 -4.71 -18.11
N ASN A 42 -0.58 -5.90 -18.54
CA ASN A 42 -1.78 -6.10 -19.36
C ASN A 42 -3.05 -5.79 -18.58
N LYS A 43 -3.15 -6.25 -17.35
CA LYS A 43 -4.33 -6.02 -16.50
C LYS A 43 -4.52 -4.55 -16.16
N LEU A 44 -3.45 -3.86 -15.86
CA LEU A 44 -3.52 -2.44 -15.47
C LEU A 44 -3.38 -1.49 -16.64
N LYS A 45 -3.11 -2.02 -17.83
CA LYS A 45 -2.90 -1.22 -19.06
C LYS A 45 -1.81 -0.19 -18.86
N ILE A 46 -0.69 -0.63 -18.31
CA ILE A 46 0.48 0.21 -18.08
C ILE A 46 1.67 -0.30 -18.90
N ASN A 47 2.67 0.55 -19.03
CA ASN A 47 3.89 0.20 -19.74
C ASN A 47 4.56 -0.99 -19.05
N PRO A 48 5.01 -2.02 -19.81
CA PRO A 48 5.72 -3.16 -19.23
C PRO A 48 6.96 -2.76 -18.42
N ASN A 49 7.66 -1.70 -18.83
CA ASN A 49 8.82 -1.21 -18.08
C ASN A 49 8.41 -0.65 -16.72
N THR A 50 7.23 -0.06 -16.64
CA THR A 50 6.68 0.45 -15.38
C THR A 50 6.37 -0.70 -14.42
N ALA A 51 5.76 -1.75 -14.92
CA ALA A 51 5.49 -2.97 -14.14
C ALA A 51 6.81 -3.60 -13.67
N GLN A 52 7.79 -3.67 -14.55
CA GLN A 52 9.12 -4.19 -14.24
C GLN A 52 9.79 -3.41 -13.10
N ARG A 53 9.72 -2.09 -13.17
CA ARG A 53 10.27 -1.22 -12.15
C ARG A 53 9.59 -1.42 -10.79
N ALA A 54 8.26 -1.52 -10.81
CA ALA A 54 7.50 -1.76 -9.58
C ALA A 54 7.92 -3.07 -8.93
N TYR A 55 7.99 -4.15 -9.70
CA TYR A 55 8.37 -5.46 -9.18
C TYR A 55 9.81 -5.47 -8.65
N LYS A 56 10.71 -4.84 -9.39
CA LYS A 56 12.11 -4.75 -8.95
C LYS A 56 12.22 -4.06 -7.60
N GLU A 57 11.55 -2.93 -7.44
CA GLU A 57 11.58 -2.21 -6.17
C GLU A 57 10.89 -2.99 -5.04
N MET A 58 9.79 -3.67 -5.33
CA MET A 58 9.14 -4.50 -4.34
C MET A 58 10.04 -5.66 -3.89
N GLU A 59 10.79 -6.26 -4.81
CA GLU A 59 11.76 -7.29 -4.45
C GLU A 59 12.89 -6.71 -3.58
N GLU A 60 13.39 -5.53 -3.92
CA GLU A 60 14.43 -4.86 -3.14
C GLU A 60 13.96 -4.51 -1.73
N GLN A 61 12.70 -4.16 -1.58
CA GLN A 61 12.10 -3.87 -0.27
C GLN A 61 11.70 -5.13 0.49
N GLY A 62 11.82 -6.29 -0.13
CA GLY A 62 11.44 -7.55 0.50
C GLY A 62 9.93 -7.79 0.56
N LEU A 63 9.14 -7.04 -0.19
CA LEU A 63 7.68 -7.20 -0.21
C LEU A 63 7.25 -8.46 -0.97
N ILE A 64 8.01 -8.81 -2.01
CA ILE A 64 7.79 -9.99 -2.82
C ILE A 64 9.10 -10.72 -3.00
N PHE A 65 9.02 -11.99 -3.38
CA PHE A 65 10.19 -12.79 -3.70
C PHE A 65 9.91 -13.69 -4.88
N THR A 66 10.97 -14.02 -5.62
CA THR A 66 10.90 -14.87 -6.80
C THR A 66 11.99 -15.93 -6.70
N GLU A 67 11.60 -17.20 -6.76
CA GLU A 67 12.54 -18.31 -6.71
C GLU A 67 12.73 -18.89 -8.11
N GLY A 68 13.89 -18.68 -8.69
CA GLY A 68 14.18 -19.19 -10.04
C GLY A 68 13.17 -18.71 -11.08
N ASN A 69 12.57 -19.66 -11.79
CA ASN A 69 11.58 -19.39 -12.82
C ASN A 69 10.14 -19.50 -12.33
N LEU A 70 9.96 -19.61 -11.01
CA LEU A 70 8.63 -19.70 -10.43
C LEU A 70 7.96 -18.33 -10.37
N PRO A 71 6.63 -18.28 -10.27
CA PRO A 71 5.93 -17.01 -10.11
C PRO A 71 6.37 -16.27 -8.85
N SER A 72 6.33 -14.95 -8.91
CA SER A 72 6.61 -14.11 -7.75
C SER A 72 5.52 -14.30 -6.70
N ARG A 73 5.91 -14.14 -5.44
CA ARG A 73 5.03 -14.36 -4.29
C ARG A 73 5.15 -13.22 -3.30
N ILE A 74 4.08 -12.98 -2.56
CA ILE A 74 4.09 -12.05 -1.44
C ILE A 74 5.01 -12.62 -0.35
N THR A 75 5.75 -11.75 0.32
CA THR A 75 6.65 -12.14 1.40
C THR A 75 5.93 -12.94 2.49
N LYS A 76 6.69 -13.84 3.12
CA LYS A 76 6.23 -14.55 4.32
C LYS A 76 6.86 -13.97 5.59
N ASP A 77 7.72 -12.97 5.43
CA ASP A 77 8.43 -12.35 6.55
C ASP A 77 7.48 -11.46 7.35
N GLU A 78 7.16 -11.91 8.57
CA GLU A 78 6.23 -11.20 9.45
C GLU A 78 6.69 -9.80 9.82
N GLN A 79 8.00 -9.58 9.88
CA GLN A 79 8.56 -8.26 10.16
C GLN A 79 8.25 -7.28 9.03
N VAL A 80 8.40 -7.74 7.78
CA VAL A 80 8.10 -6.92 6.60
C VAL A 80 6.60 -6.60 6.56
N LEU A 81 5.76 -7.60 6.80
CA LEU A 81 4.30 -7.42 6.80
C LEU A 81 3.88 -6.40 7.86
N LYS A 82 4.47 -6.47 9.04
CA LYS A 82 4.20 -5.52 10.12
C LYS A 82 4.66 -4.11 9.75
N MET A 83 5.83 -4.00 9.15
CA MET A 83 6.37 -2.69 8.73
C MET A 83 5.51 -2.03 7.67
N VAL A 84 4.98 -2.81 6.73
CA VAL A 84 4.07 -2.29 5.69
C VAL A 84 2.84 -1.67 6.33
N ARG A 85 2.23 -2.37 7.27
CA ARG A 85 1.05 -1.87 7.98
C ARG A 85 1.35 -0.59 8.75
N GLU A 86 2.46 -0.58 9.49
CA GLU A 86 2.87 0.59 10.27
C GLU A 86 3.17 1.80 9.37
N GLU A 87 3.82 1.56 8.24
CA GLU A 87 4.12 2.62 7.26
C GLU A 87 2.84 3.30 6.77
N LEU A 88 1.83 2.50 6.42
CA LEU A 88 0.56 3.04 5.93
C LEU A 88 -0.18 3.82 7.02
N ILE A 89 -0.16 3.32 8.25
CA ILE A 89 -0.78 4.01 9.39
C ILE A 89 -0.10 5.36 9.63
N LEU A 90 1.23 5.37 9.71
CA LEU A 90 2.00 6.59 9.96
C LEU A 90 1.81 7.61 8.85
N GLU A 91 1.77 7.17 7.61
CA GLU A 91 1.53 8.05 6.48
C GLU A 91 0.18 8.77 6.60
N ALA A 92 -0.86 8.04 6.99
CA ALA A 92 -2.19 8.61 7.18
C ALA A 92 -2.22 9.56 8.38
N VAL A 93 -1.55 9.18 9.49
CA VAL A 93 -1.47 10.02 10.69
C VAL A 93 -0.70 11.31 10.38
N ASP A 94 0.42 11.23 9.68
CA ASP A 94 1.20 12.39 9.30
C ASP A 94 0.39 13.38 8.47
N ALA A 95 -0.33 12.88 7.47
CA ALA A 95 -1.18 13.72 6.63
C ALA A 95 -2.26 14.41 7.45
N PHE A 96 -2.92 13.67 8.34
CA PHE A 96 -3.96 14.21 9.20
C PHE A 96 -3.40 15.29 10.14
N VAL A 97 -2.30 14.98 10.82
CA VAL A 97 -1.68 15.90 11.78
C VAL A 97 -1.26 17.21 11.09
N HIS A 98 -0.62 17.11 9.94
CA HIS A 98 -0.23 18.30 9.19
C HIS A 98 -1.44 19.17 8.82
N SER A 99 -2.53 18.54 8.40
CA SER A 99 -3.74 19.26 8.00
C SER A 99 -4.39 20.00 9.16
N VAL A 100 -4.54 19.36 10.31
CA VAL A 100 -5.19 19.98 11.47
C VAL A 100 -4.27 20.98 12.17
N TRP A 101 -2.96 20.70 12.18
CA TRP A 101 -1.97 21.63 12.73
C TRP A 101 -1.99 22.97 12.02
N ALA A 102 -2.13 22.94 10.68
CA ALA A 102 -2.15 24.14 9.85
C ALA A 102 -3.30 25.09 10.18
N ILE A 103 -4.40 24.59 10.74
CA ILE A 103 -5.56 25.39 11.14
C ILE A 103 -5.70 25.48 12.65
N ASN A 104 -4.63 25.21 13.39
CA ASN A 104 -4.55 25.40 14.84
C ASN A 104 -5.55 24.57 15.66
N VAL A 105 -5.82 23.33 15.22
CA VAL A 105 -6.69 22.43 15.99
C VAL A 105 -5.87 21.84 17.15
N PRO A 106 -6.33 21.98 18.40
CA PRO A 106 -5.62 21.41 19.53
C PRO A 106 -5.79 19.88 19.58
N LEU A 107 -4.84 19.21 20.21
CA LEU A 107 -4.81 17.74 20.25
C LEU A 107 -6.12 17.13 20.76
N HIS A 108 -6.65 17.63 21.85
CA HIS A 108 -7.87 17.05 22.44
C HIS A 108 -9.06 17.13 21.49
N GLU A 109 -9.17 18.22 20.73
CA GLU A 109 -10.26 18.37 19.75
C GLU A 109 -10.07 17.38 18.60
N ALA A 110 -8.84 17.25 18.09
CA ALA A 110 -8.54 16.29 17.02
C ALA A 110 -8.87 14.86 17.46
N LEU A 111 -8.44 14.48 18.66
CA LEU A 111 -8.69 13.14 19.18
C LEU A 111 -10.18 12.86 19.35
N ASN A 112 -10.93 13.83 19.87
CA ASN A 112 -12.38 13.69 20.05
C ASN A 112 -13.10 13.51 18.72
N LEU A 113 -12.69 14.23 17.69
CA LEU A 113 -13.29 14.13 16.36
C LEU A 113 -12.97 12.77 15.73
N VAL A 114 -11.74 12.29 15.86
CA VAL A 114 -11.36 10.97 15.35
C VAL A 114 -12.20 9.88 16.05
N LYS A 115 -12.29 9.96 17.38
CA LYS A 115 -13.05 8.99 18.16
C LYS A 115 -14.52 8.98 17.74
N SER A 116 -15.13 10.15 17.63
CA SER A 116 -16.53 10.28 17.21
C SER A 116 -16.77 9.70 15.82
N LYS A 117 -15.83 9.96 14.92
CA LYS A 117 -15.91 9.45 13.54
C LYS A 117 -15.92 7.93 13.52
N TYR A 118 -15.01 7.29 14.26
CA TYR A 118 -14.96 5.83 14.36
C TYR A 118 -16.24 5.27 14.94
N GLU A 119 -16.73 5.86 16.03
CA GLU A 119 -17.91 5.36 16.71
C GLU A 119 -19.18 5.47 15.87
N ARG A 120 -19.32 6.54 15.10
CA ARG A 120 -20.52 6.76 14.28
C ARG A 120 -20.53 6.04 12.96
N GLU A 121 -19.39 5.97 12.29
CA GLU A 121 -19.33 5.52 10.88
C GLU A 121 -18.67 4.17 10.67
N MET A 122 -17.76 3.79 11.55
CA MET A 122 -16.94 2.59 11.35
C MET A 122 -17.28 1.46 12.32
N ASN A 123 -17.99 1.75 13.37
CA ASN A 123 -18.20 0.82 14.46
C ASN A 123 -19.64 0.29 14.44
N GLU A 124 -19.96 -0.40 13.37
CA GLU A 124 -21.30 -0.97 13.21
C GLU A 124 -21.32 -2.47 13.35
#